data_617c881c31ccf34ac5f5a1c60700c5c0
#
_entry.id   617c881c31ccf34ac5f5a1c60700c5c0
#
_cell.length_a   1.000
_cell.length_b   1.000
_cell.length_c   1.000
_cell.angle_alpha   90.00
_cell.angle_beta   90.00
_cell.angle_gamma   90.00
#
_symmetry.space_group_name_H-M   'P 1'
#
loop_
_entity.id
_entity.type
_entity.pdbx_description
1 polymer ?
#
loop_
_entity_poly.entity_id
_entity_poly.type
_entity_poly.pdbx_seq_one_letter_code
_entity_poly.pdbx_strand_id
1 'polypeptide(L)'
;SGIRLIDDYTFSVTIVADKIPYYYDLRYIQLQPLSIKYWLGDGVELKDDGEGCYIAGDFTKEGIEKQLEYARFNAGEDRVSAGPYNLVAFDKGSLQATLTINPNYAGNFEGQKPSIEKIVVTKTEDATWADALKTGAFNFYDTVTDGDQINTALDIIAEGGFNYVQFD
;
A
#
# COMPACT_ATOMS: atom_id res chain seq x y z
N SER A 1 17.60 10.09 16.77
CA SER A 1 16.51 9.82 15.82
C SER A 1 15.31 10.68 16.13
N GLY A 2 14.58 11.09 15.09
CA GLY A 2 13.30 11.81 15.27
C GLY A 2 12.12 10.90 15.64
N ILE A 3 12.33 9.60 15.71
CA ILE A 3 11.31 8.61 16.08
C ILE A 3 11.64 8.08 17.47
N ARG A 4 10.65 8.08 18.37
CA ARG A 4 10.76 7.58 19.74
C ARG A 4 9.64 6.58 20.01
N LEU A 5 9.97 5.45 20.61
CA LEU A 5 9.01 4.49 21.14
C LEU A 5 8.83 4.77 22.63
N ILE A 6 7.64 5.20 23.03
CA ILE A 6 7.34 5.64 24.40
C ILE A 6 6.83 4.48 25.24
N ASP A 7 5.93 3.70 24.68
CA ASP A 7 5.40 2.44 25.23
C ASP A 7 4.88 1.54 24.10
N ASP A 8 4.26 0.40 24.45
CA ASP A 8 3.77 -0.59 23.48
C ASP A 8 2.71 -0.07 22.51
N TYR A 9 2.09 1.06 22.81
CA TYR A 9 0.98 1.63 22.03
C TYR A 9 1.23 3.08 21.61
N THR A 10 2.37 3.65 22.04
CA THR A 10 2.65 5.08 21.84
C THR A 10 4.03 5.29 21.27
N PHE A 11 4.10 6.00 20.17
CA PHE A 11 5.34 6.50 19.61
C PHE A 11 5.22 7.98 19.26
N SER A 12 6.32 8.67 19.12
CA SER A 12 6.36 10.05 18.64
C SER A 12 7.29 10.21 17.44
N VAL A 13 6.93 11.17 16.59
CA VAL A 13 7.76 11.59 15.46
C VAL A 13 8.05 13.07 15.62
N THR A 14 9.32 13.44 15.60
CA THR A 14 9.76 14.84 15.68
C THR A 14 10.37 15.23 14.34
N ILE A 15 9.83 16.27 13.73
CA ILE A 15 10.35 16.86 12.51
C ILE A 15 11.18 18.08 12.87
N VAL A 16 12.33 18.27 12.23
CA VAL A 16 13.18 19.45 12.43
C VAL A 16 12.44 20.72 12.00
N ALA A 17 12.62 21.79 12.77
CA ALA A 17 11.82 23.01 12.62
C ALA A 17 11.92 23.69 11.23
N ASP A 18 13.04 23.57 10.56
CA ASP A 18 13.26 24.13 9.22
C ASP A 18 12.47 23.41 8.12
N LYS A 19 11.94 22.20 8.40
CA LYS A 19 11.08 21.41 7.51
C LYS A 19 9.58 21.69 7.68
N ILE A 20 9.18 22.25 8.81
CA ILE A 20 7.75 22.50 9.11
C ILE A 20 7.04 23.39 8.08
N PRO A 21 7.67 24.45 7.50
CA PRO A 21 7.00 25.29 6.52
C PRO A 21 6.68 24.60 5.19
N TYR A 22 7.24 23.41 4.95
CA TYR A 22 7.11 22.70 3.69
C TYR A 22 6.07 21.61 3.80
N TYR A 23 4.91 21.81 3.19
CA TYR A 23 3.80 20.85 3.19
C TYR A 23 4.23 19.43 2.78
N TYR A 24 5.05 19.30 1.75
CA TYR A 24 5.51 18.00 1.27
C TYR A 24 6.42 17.26 2.25
N ASP A 25 7.15 17.97 3.09
CA ASP A 25 7.99 17.37 4.12
C ASP A 25 7.13 16.80 5.27
N LEU A 26 5.93 17.34 5.51
CA LEU A 26 4.97 16.80 6.48
C LEU A 26 4.41 15.44 6.08
N ARG A 27 4.49 15.04 4.80
CA ARG A 27 4.09 13.71 4.35
C ARG A 27 4.91 12.58 4.97
N TYR A 28 6.12 12.86 5.44
CA TYR A 28 6.96 11.86 6.13
C TYR A 28 6.38 11.39 7.47
N ILE A 29 5.39 12.08 8.04
CA ILE A 29 4.66 11.62 9.23
C ILE A 29 3.48 10.69 8.89
N GLN A 30 3.16 10.49 7.62
CA GLN A 30 2.17 9.49 7.21
C GLN A 30 2.78 8.09 7.34
N LEU A 31 2.44 7.42 8.43
CA LEU A 31 2.99 6.10 8.75
C LEU A 31 1.95 5.02 8.49
N GLN A 32 2.41 3.93 7.87
CA GLN A 32 1.61 2.71 7.73
C GLN A 32 2.06 1.71 8.78
N PRO A 33 1.15 1.22 9.65
CA PRO A 33 1.51 0.21 10.63
C PRO A 33 1.83 -1.11 9.94
N LEU A 34 3.01 -1.67 10.24
CA LEU A 34 3.49 -2.93 9.70
C LEU A 34 3.85 -3.87 10.86
N SER A 35 3.52 -5.16 10.74
CA SER A 35 3.97 -6.16 11.69
C SER A 35 5.48 -6.38 11.57
N ILE A 36 6.24 -6.03 12.60
CA ILE A 36 7.70 -6.19 12.60
C ILE A 36 8.09 -7.65 12.40
N LYS A 37 7.43 -8.57 13.09
CA LYS A 37 7.66 -10.02 12.97
C LYS A 37 7.46 -10.51 11.54
N TYR A 38 6.39 -10.09 10.89
CA TYR A 38 6.08 -10.50 9.52
C TYR A 38 7.07 -9.90 8.50
N TRP A 39 7.43 -8.63 8.65
CA TRP A 39 8.26 -7.92 7.68
C TRP A 39 9.76 -8.09 7.88
N LEU A 40 10.21 -8.24 9.13
CA LEU A 40 11.64 -8.34 9.44
C LEU A 40 12.08 -9.71 9.98
N GLY A 41 11.11 -10.56 10.35
CA GLY A 41 11.35 -11.92 10.84
C GLY A 41 11.36 -12.05 12.36
N ASP A 42 11.47 -13.30 12.81
CA ASP A 42 11.58 -13.63 14.23
C ASP A 42 12.94 -13.17 14.79
N GLY A 43 12.95 -12.74 16.04
CA GLY A 43 14.16 -12.28 16.73
C GLY A 43 14.54 -10.82 16.47
N VAL A 44 13.73 -10.10 15.71
CA VAL A 44 13.89 -8.66 15.47
C VAL A 44 12.87 -7.88 16.29
N GLU A 45 13.33 -6.88 17.02
CA GLU A 45 12.54 -6.04 17.92
C GLU A 45 12.77 -4.56 17.65
N LEU A 46 11.78 -3.72 17.99
CA LEU A 46 12.00 -2.28 18.11
C LEU A 46 12.37 -1.94 19.55
N LYS A 47 13.40 -1.14 19.72
CA LYS A 47 13.84 -0.61 21.02
C LYS A 47 14.06 0.89 20.94
N ASP A 48 14.02 1.54 22.09
CA ASP A 48 14.36 2.95 22.26
C ASP A 48 15.40 3.06 23.38
N ASP A 49 16.49 3.80 23.14
CA ASP A 49 17.60 3.99 24.07
C ASP A 49 17.54 5.32 24.83
N GLY A 50 16.46 6.07 24.65
CA GLY A 50 16.30 7.41 25.20
C GLY A 50 16.66 8.52 24.20
N GLU A 51 17.36 8.19 23.11
CA GLU A 51 17.73 9.14 22.06
C GLU A 51 17.06 8.82 20.71
N GLY A 52 16.57 7.59 20.53
CA GLY A 52 15.88 7.20 19.31
C GLY A 52 15.41 5.77 19.29
N CYS A 53 14.42 5.51 18.46
CA CYS A 53 13.97 4.17 18.13
C CYS A 53 14.94 3.51 17.14
N TYR A 54 15.27 2.24 17.36
CA TYR A 54 16.12 1.43 16.50
C TYR A 54 15.69 -0.04 16.47
N ILE A 55 16.16 -0.75 15.45
CA ILE A 55 15.94 -2.19 15.29
C ILE A 55 17.03 -2.93 16.09
N ALA A 56 16.62 -3.85 16.96
CA ALA A 56 17.49 -4.69 17.77
C ALA A 56 17.23 -6.17 17.49
N GLY A 57 18.22 -7.03 17.80
CA GLY A 57 18.14 -8.48 17.66
C GLY A 57 19.24 -9.07 16.82
N ASP A 58 19.19 -10.38 16.62
CA ASP A 58 20.15 -11.12 15.81
C ASP A 58 19.66 -11.15 14.36
N PHE A 59 20.16 -10.25 13.54
CA PHE A 59 19.83 -10.20 12.12
C PHE A 59 21.06 -9.90 11.27
N THR A 60 21.02 -10.38 10.04
CA THR A 60 21.97 -10.02 8.98
C THR A 60 21.27 -9.23 7.91
N LYS A 61 22.02 -8.46 7.13
CA LYS A 61 21.49 -7.72 5.99
C LYS A 61 20.77 -8.66 5.01
N GLU A 62 21.43 -9.77 4.67
CA GLU A 62 20.91 -10.78 3.75
C GLU A 62 19.64 -11.44 4.30
N GLY A 63 19.58 -11.69 5.62
CA GLY A 63 18.40 -12.24 6.29
C GLY A 63 17.20 -11.32 6.19
N ILE A 64 17.39 -10.02 6.46
CA ILE A 64 16.33 -9.01 6.32
C ILE A 64 15.89 -8.85 4.87
N GLU A 65 16.81 -8.77 3.91
CA GLU A 65 16.47 -8.66 2.49
C GLU A 65 15.62 -9.84 2.00
N LYS A 66 16.00 -11.07 2.41
CA LYS A 66 15.22 -12.28 2.11
C LYS A 66 13.83 -12.25 2.74
N GLN A 67 13.72 -11.82 4.00
CA GLN A 67 12.44 -11.71 4.70
C GLN A 67 11.54 -10.63 4.07
N LEU A 68 12.10 -9.50 3.66
CA LEU A 68 11.37 -8.45 2.97
C LEU A 68 10.84 -8.92 1.61
N GLU A 69 11.64 -9.69 0.87
CA GLU A 69 11.18 -10.29 -0.39
C GLU A 69 10.04 -11.27 -0.16
N TYR A 70 10.19 -12.16 0.83
CA TYR A 70 9.12 -13.07 1.24
C TYR A 70 7.85 -12.30 1.62
N ALA A 71 7.92 -11.36 2.54
CA ALA A 71 6.76 -10.62 3.04
C ALA A 71 6.05 -9.82 1.94
N ARG A 72 6.80 -9.31 0.97
CA ARG A 72 6.26 -8.55 -0.16
C ARG A 72 5.44 -9.40 -1.11
N PHE A 73 5.92 -10.60 -1.45
CA PHE A 73 5.35 -11.44 -2.49
C PHE A 73 4.55 -12.64 -1.97
N ASN A 74 4.58 -12.89 -0.66
CA ASN A 74 3.79 -13.94 -0.06
C ASN A 74 2.29 -13.67 -0.26
N ALA A 75 1.60 -14.63 -0.85
CA ALA A 75 0.16 -14.63 -1.11
C ALA A 75 -0.51 -15.84 -0.43
N GLY A 76 -0.06 -16.20 0.76
CA GLY A 76 -0.56 -17.33 1.54
C GLY A 76 -1.51 -16.92 2.66
N GLU A 77 -2.03 -17.92 3.35
CA GLU A 77 -2.91 -17.74 4.53
C GLU A 77 -2.18 -17.08 5.71
N ASP A 78 -0.87 -17.21 5.76
CA ASP A 78 0.01 -16.61 6.77
C ASP A 78 0.34 -15.14 6.49
N ARG A 79 -0.16 -14.57 5.38
CA ARG A 79 0.04 -13.15 5.09
C ARG A 79 -0.64 -12.27 6.12
N VAL A 80 0.15 -11.40 6.75
CA VAL A 80 -0.34 -10.39 7.70
C VAL A 80 -0.67 -9.10 6.95
N SER A 81 -1.91 -8.65 7.06
CA SER A 81 -2.42 -7.41 6.48
C SER A 81 -3.26 -6.65 7.49
N ALA A 82 -3.05 -5.36 7.61
CA ALA A 82 -3.90 -4.45 8.39
C ALA A 82 -5.03 -3.84 7.56
N GLY A 83 -5.01 -4.04 6.24
CA GLY A 83 -5.96 -3.45 5.30
C GLY A 83 -7.23 -4.28 5.08
N PRO A 84 -8.18 -3.72 4.29
CA PRO A 84 -9.47 -4.37 4.00
C PRO A 84 -9.37 -5.60 3.10
N TYR A 85 -8.23 -5.81 2.44
CA TYR A 85 -8.01 -6.93 1.54
C TYR A 85 -6.72 -7.68 1.84
N ASN A 86 -6.75 -9.01 1.63
CA ASN A 86 -5.59 -9.88 1.65
C ASN A 86 -5.16 -10.23 0.22
N LEU A 87 -3.86 -10.23 -0.04
CA LEU A 87 -3.30 -10.79 -1.26
C LEU A 87 -3.32 -12.32 -1.17
N VAL A 88 -4.12 -12.97 -1.99
CA VAL A 88 -4.31 -14.43 -1.96
C VAL A 88 -3.63 -15.16 -3.11
N ALA A 89 -3.26 -14.45 -4.17
CA ALA A 89 -2.43 -14.98 -5.26
C ALA A 89 -1.62 -13.87 -5.91
N PHE A 90 -0.39 -14.17 -6.30
CA PHE A 90 0.44 -13.29 -7.10
C PHE A 90 1.23 -14.11 -8.12
N ASP A 91 1.06 -13.79 -9.40
CA ASP A 91 1.81 -14.37 -10.51
C ASP A 91 2.89 -13.40 -10.99
N LYS A 92 4.16 -13.77 -10.79
CA LYS A 92 5.31 -12.94 -11.18
C LYS A 92 5.50 -12.85 -12.71
N GLY A 93 5.01 -13.82 -13.46
CA GLY A 93 5.14 -13.86 -14.93
C GLY A 93 4.17 -12.90 -15.61
N SER A 94 2.91 -12.93 -15.23
CA SER A 94 1.87 -12.06 -15.75
C SER A 94 1.72 -10.73 -14.97
N LEU A 95 2.41 -10.58 -13.83
CA LEU A 95 2.25 -9.46 -12.90
C LEU A 95 0.78 -9.27 -12.45
N GLN A 96 0.08 -10.39 -12.26
CA GLN A 96 -1.29 -10.38 -11.80
C GLN A 96 -1.37 -10.66 -10.30
N ALA A 97 -2.14 -9.84 -9.59
CA ALA A 97 -2.44 -10.03 -8.18
C ALA A 97 -3.94 -10.26 -7.97
N THR A 98 -4.28 -11.20 -7.09
CA THR A 98 -5.67 -11.43 -6.65
C THR A 98 -5.79 -11.09 -5.18
N LEU A 99 -6.77 -10.25 -4.87
CA LEU A 99 -7.09 -9.83 -3.51
C LEU A 99 -8.52 -10.28 -3.17
N THR A 100 -8.73 -10.67 -1.92
CA THR A 100 -10.06 -10.96 -1.34
C THR A 100 -10.23 -10.21 -0.04
N ILE A 101 -11.48 -10.07 0.41
CA ILE A 101 -11.78 -9.39 1.68
C ILE A 101 -10.97 -10.01 2.81
N ASN A 102 -10.35 -9.17 3.64
CA ASN A 102 -9.73 -9.57 4.89
C ASN A 102 -10.81 -9.74 5.96
N PRO A 103 -11.12 -10.96 6.43
CA PRO A 103 -12.16 -11.18 7.41
C PRO A 103 -11.87 -10.57 8.78
N ASN A 104 -10.58 -10.30 9.06
CA ASN A 104 -10.12 -9.71 10.32
C ASN A 104 -10.09 -8.17 10.30
N TYR A 105 -10.45 -7.54 9.17
CA TYR A 105 -10.47 -6.09 9.07
C TYR A 105 -11.62 -5.51 9.89
N ALA A 106 -11.29 -4.69 10.87
CA ALA A 106 -12.28 -4.09 11.78
C ALA A 106 -13.18 -3.05 11.11
N GLY A 107 -12.73 -2.46 10.01
CA GLY A 107 -13.34 -1.33 9.32
C GLY A 107 -12.44 -0.10 9.35
N ASN A 108 -12.81 0.94 8.58
CA ASN A 108 -12.19 2.25 8.64
C ASN A 108 -12.65 3.02 9.92
N PHE A 109 -12.27 4.29 10.05
CA PHE A 109 -12.64 5.11 11.22
C PHE A 109 -14.17 5.31 11.38
N GLU A 110 -14.96 5.10 10.33
CA GLU A 110 -16.44 5.10 10.36
C GLU A 110 -17.03 3.70 10.53
N GLY A 111 -16.21 2.67 10.66
CA GLY A 111 -16.64 1.27 10.77
C GLY A 111 -17.04 0.63 9.44
N GLN A 112 -16.80 1.29 8.30
CA GLN A 112 -17.13 0.75 7.00
C GLN A 112 -16.19 -0.40 6.63
N LYS A 113 -16.76 -1.44 6.01
CA LYS A 113 -16.07 -2.63 5.52
C LYS A 113 -16.16 -2.74 4.00
N PRO A 114 -15.22 -3.43 3.34
CA PRO A 114 -15.28 -3.65 1.91
C PRO A 114 -16.48 -4.50 1.51
N SER A 115 -17.09 -4.17 0.37
CA SER A 115 -18.22 -4.93 -0.22
C SER A 115 -17.85 -5.68 -1.50
N ILE A 116 -16.72 -5.34 -2.13
CA ILE A 116 -16.24 -6.05 -3.33
C ILE A 116 -15.49 -7.29 -2.87
N GLU A 117 -16.03 -8.47 -3.16
CA GLU A 117 -15.49 -9.74 -2.65
C GLU A 117 -14.10 -10.06 -3.19
N LYS A 118 -13.84 -9.73 -4.45
CA LYS A 118 -12.58 -10.07 -5.15
C LYS A 118 -12.13 -8.94 -6.04
N ILE A 119 -10.86 -8.59 -5.96
CA ILE A 119 -10.19 -7.64 -6.86
C ILE A 119 -9.05 -8.38 -7.57
N VAL A 120 -9.00 -8.26 -8.88
CA VAL A 120 -7.89 -8.75 -9.70
C VAL A 120 -7.16 -7.55 -10.27
N VAL A 121 -5.90 -7.38 -9.90
CA VAL A 121 -5.03 -6.32 -10.40
C VAL A 121 -4.14 -6.91 -11.47
N THR A 122 -4.13 -6.29 -12.65
CA THR A 122 -3.31 -6.69 -13.79
C THR A 122 -2.52 -5.51 -14.31
N LYS A 123 -1.33 -5.78 -14.82
CA LYS A 123 -0.59 -4.77 -15.58
C LYS A 123 -1.31 -4.50 -16.90
N THR A 124 -1.43 -3.24 -17.26
CA THR A 124 -1.99 -2.79 -18.54
C THR A 124 -0.96 -1.92 -19.27
N GLU A 125 -0.98 -1.97 -20.60
CA GLU A 125 -0.13 -1.13 -21.43
C GLU A 125 -0.80 0.22 -21.72
N ASP A 126 -0.02 1.29 -21.66
CA ASP A 126 -0.51 2.67 -21.81
C ASP A 126 -1.21 2.93 -23.14
N ALA A 127 -0.87 2.18 -24.19
CA ALA A 127 -1.49 2.36 -25.50
C ALA A 127 -2.91 1.77 -25.61
N THR A 128 -3.33 0.89 -24.69
CA THR A 128 -4.58 0.09 -24.83
C THR A 128 -5.54 0.21 -23.68
N TRP A 129 -5.19 0.97 -22.62
CA TRP A 129 -6.00 1.05 -21.40
C TRP A 129 -7.43 1.57 -21.66
N ALA A 130 -7.58 2.58 -22.53
CA ALA A 130 -8.86 3.22 -22.81
C ALA A 130 -9.83 2.27 -23.53
N ASP A 131 -9.34 1.55 -24.54
CA ASP A 131 -10.13 0.55 -25.26
C ASP A 131 -10.48 -0.65 -24.36
N ALA A 132 -9.55 -1.08 -23.51
CA ALA A 132 -9.78 -2.17 -22.59
C ALA A 132 -10.85 -1.81 -21.53
N LEU A 133 -10.83 -0.58 -21.02
CA LEU A 133 -11.85 -0.08 -20.11
C LEU A 133 -13.21 0.06 -20.83
N LYS A 134 -13.24 0.62 -22.05
CA LYS A 134 -14.44 0.81 -22.87
C LYS A 134 -15.10 -0.52 -23.26
N THR A 135 -14.32 -1.55 -23.53
CA THR A 135 -14.81 -2.89 -23.86
C THR A 135 -15.13 -3.76 -22.65
N GLY A 136 -14.84 -3.30 -21.45
CA GLY A 136 -15.07 -4.04 -20.21
C GLY A 136 -14.04 -5.16 -19.96
N ALA A 137 -12.87 -5.12 -20.61
CA ALA A 137 -11.78 -6.05 -20.30
C ALA A 137 -11.28 -5.90 -18.85
N PHE A 138 -11.42 -4.70 -18.29
CA PHE A 138 -11.35 -4.44 -16.85
C PHE A 138 -12.36 -3.35 -16.45
N ASN A 139 -12.62 -3.24 -15.16
CA ASN A 139 -13.68 -2.38 -14.63
C ASN A 139 -13.16 -1.06 -14.06
N PHE A 140 -11.87 -0.95 -13.81
CA PHE A 140 -11.24 0.20 -13.17
C PHE A 140 -9.81 0.35 -13.66
N TYR A 141 -9.41 1.58 -13.94
CA TYR A 141 -8.04 1.96 -14.27
C TYR A 141 -7.62 3.07 -13.30
N ASP A 142 -6.51 2.85 -12.61
CA ASP A 142 -6.02 3.70 -11.52
C ASP A 142 -4.87 4.59 -11.97
N THR A 143 -4.71 5.72 -11.29
CA THR A 143 -3.54 6.62 -11.39
C THR A 143 -3.35 7.23 -12.78
N VAL A 144 -4.42 7.78 -13.36
CA VAL A 144 -4.34 8.56 -14.59
C VAL A 144 -3.83 9.97 -14.25
N THR A 145 -2.56 10.23 -14.51
CA THR A 145 -1.89 11.51 -14.19
C THR A 145 -1.29 12.21 -15.41
N ASP A 146 -1.19 11.52 -16.53
CA ASP A 146 -0.70 12.07 -17.79
C ASP A 146 -1.79 12.89 -18.49
N GLY A 147 -1.44 14.08 -18.99
CA GLY A 147 -2.37 15.01 -19.61
C GLY A 147 -3.05 14.46 -20.87
N ASP A 148 -2.33 13.69 -21.69
CA ASP A 148 -2.89 13.08 -22.90
C ASP A 148 -3.84 11.95 -22.56
N GLN A 149 -3.53 11.18 -21.53
CA GLN A 149 -4.43 10.14 -21.00
C GLN A 149 -5.71 10.77 -20.43
N ILE A 150 -5.60 11.88 -19.69
CA ILE A 150 -6.75 12.61 -19.16
C ILE A 150 -7.63 13.12 -20.30
N ASN A 151 -7.07 13.75 -21.33
CA ASN A 151 -7.81 14.22 -22.48
C ASN A 151 -8.53 13.08 -23.23
N THR A 152 -7.82 11.95 -23.44
CA THR A 152 -8.42 10.74 -24.04
C THR A 152 -9.60 10.23 -23.19
N ALA A 153 -9.47 10.21 -21.87
CA ALA A 153 -10.55 9.82 -20.97
C ALA A 153 -11.78 10.75 -21.11
N LEU A 154 -11.55 12.06 -21.14
CA LEU A 154 -12.61 13.06 -21.26
C LEU A 154 -13.36 12.93 -22.60
N ASP A 155 -12.66 12.68 -23.69
CA ASP A 155 -13.29 12.46 -25.01
C ASP A 155 -14.19 11.21 -25.00
N ILE A 156 -13.72 10.11 -24.44
CA ILE A 156 -14.50 8.86 -24.33
C ILE A 156 -15.73 9.05 -23.41
N ILE A 157 -15.59 9.80 -22.31
CA ILE A 157 -16.70 10.11 -21.41
C ILE A 157 -17.75 10.95 -22.13
N ALA A 158 -17.33 11.94 -22.93
CA ALA A 158 -18.23 12.78 -23.72
C ALA A 158 -19.05 11.95 -24.73
N GLU A 159 -18.49 10.86 -25.23
CA GLU A 159 -19.15 9.87 -26.10
C GLU A 159 -20.02 8.85 -25.33
N GLY A 160 -20.03 8.90 -23.99
CA GLY A 160 -20.77 7.97 -23.15
C GLY A 160 -20.09 6.59 -22.99
N GLY A 161 -18.78 6.52 -23.21
CA GLY A 161 -18.01 5.25 -23.15
C GLY A 161 -17.77 4.71 -21.76
N PHE A 162 -17.50 5.56 -20.77
CA PHE A 162 -17.34 5.22 -19.35
C PHE A 162 -17.44 6.47 -18.45
N ASN A 163 -17.43 6.28 -17.15
CA ASN A 163 -17.39 7.35 -16.15
C ASN A 163 -16.06 7.37 -15.40
N TYR A 164 -15.77 8.47 -14.73
CA TYR A 164 -14.59 8.59 -13.87
C TYR A 164 -14.96 9.09 -12.47
N VAL A 165 -14.08 8.83 -11.52
CA VAL A 165 -14.09 9.42 -10.17
C VAL A 165 -12.77 10.14 -9.99
N GLN A 166 -12.84 11.40 -9.60
CA GLN A 166 -11.67 12.20 -9.26
C GLN A 166 -11.57 12.33 -7.75
N PHE A 167 -10.36 12.15 -7.24
CA PHE A 167 -10.01 12.41 -5.85
C PHE A 167 -9.02 13.58 -5.82
N ASP A 168 -9.37 14.61 -5.12
CA ASP A 168 -8.53 15.78 -4.89
C ASP A 168 -7.71 15.64 -3.62
#